data_cfd2ed2a9eecd4d4dd898fc208de5629
#
_entry.id   cfd2ed2a9eecd4d4dd898fc208de5629
#
_cell.length_a   1.000
_cell.length_b   1.000
_cell.length_c   1.000
_cell.angle_alpha   90.00
_cell.angle_beta   90.00
_cell.angle_gamma   90.00
#
_symmetry.space_group_name_H-M   'P 1'
#
loop_
_entity.id
_entity.type
_entity.pdbx_description
1 polymer ?
#
loop_
_entity_poly.entity_id
_entity_poly.type
_entity_poly.pdbx_seq_one_letter_code
_entity_poly.pdbx_strand_id
1 'polypeptide(L)'
;MAKLPQVPFGAVYFRKSNPPQQDWERDYKTAAEDGLNVFRHWFMWSAIERAPGKFDWDDYDRQLDLAAKHGIVTIIAELSQTTPDWAVRKFADARQVLYDGRVHPSIQSPSSATGGFSHSGGGTGTLTLNAPEVRAAAQNFLTTMARRYKGHPALLGYDVWNECNYSPYTDYGPYTVAAFRDWLKRKYGTLDDLARAWHRYSYAEWDDIEPPTQFMPYCECLDWLRFKQDNHYEQMQFRIDAIRAADPDAMIVAHGTAGSVTQLAQRGSDDWRAASKVETYGYTWVSARKGTEPWKNFFAADLVRGAARGKSFWHAERQGGPLWMQPQVLGRDKDDGRVATPEDIRLWSLSSFAGGARGMMNLRFRPLLDGPLFGAFGSYDMAGHRTPRSDMAASIARWANAQKQADLMKAAPVTGDIGIIMAPEAQGFAFLLNYNGKFDTYSAAMWGAYRGFFDNNIQADWVHIDDIEGRNILYFPYPIMLLPDQAEKITNWVRAGGVLICEACPGYFGPGGRAGTKQPN
;
A
#
# COMPACT_ATOMS: atom_id res chain seq x y z
N MET A 1 2.35 -22.30 13.32
CA MET A 1 1.61 -21.38 12.43
C MET A 1 0.49 -22.11 11.73
N ALA A 2 -0.62 -21.42 11.46
CA ALA A 2 -1.70 -21.98 10.65
C ALA A 2 -1.20 -22.35 9.24
N LYS A 3 -1.83 -23.37 8.67
CA LYS A 3 -1.53 -23.73 7.28
C LYS A 3 -2.22 -22.76 6.33
N LEU A 4 -1.49 -22.25 5.33
CA LEU A 4 -2.06 -21.42 4.28
C LEU A 4 -3.16 -22.21 3.54
N PRO A 5 -4.40 -21.67 3.43
CA PRO A 5 -5.45 -22.28 2.61
C PRO A 5 -5.03 -22.39 1.15
N GLN A 6 -5.64 -23.31 0.38
CA GLN A 6 -5.39 -23.44 -1.06
C GLN A 6 -5.57 -22.09 -1.78
N VAL A 7 -6.68 -21.43 -1.51
CA VAL A 7 -6.93 -20.04 -1.89
C VAL A 7 -7.43 -19.30 -0.66
N PRO A 8 -6.62 -18.43 -0.04
CA PRO A 8 -7.11 -17.53 1.01
C PRO A 8 -8.26 -16.69 0.46
N PHE A 9 -9.46 -16.90 0.98
CA PHE A 9 -10.65 -16.15 0.59
C PHE A 9 -11.42 -15.74 1.83
N GLY A 10 -11.54 -14.44 2.06
CA GLY A 10 -12.16 -13.97 3.30
C GLY A 10 -12.47 -12.49 3.32
N ALA A 11 -12.25 -11.87 4.48
CA ALA A 11 -12.59 -10.47 4.66
C ALA A 11 -11.77 -9.77 5.76
N VAL A 12 -11.71 -8.45 5.68
CA VAL A 12 -11.41 -7.59 6.84
C VAL A 12 -12.60 -7.68 7.80
N TYR A 13 -12.34 -8.01 9.06
CA TYR A 13 -13.42 -8.27 10.01
C TYR A 13 -13.37 -7.36 11.23
N PHE A 14 -12.50 -7.67 12.19
CA PHE A 14 -12.53 -7.04 13.51
C PHE A 14 -11.64 -5.81 13.60
N ARG A 15 -12.16 -4.79 14.26
CA ARG A 15 -11.41 -3.79 15.00
C ARG A 15 -12.14 -3.53 16.33
N LYS A 16 -11.46 -3.02 17.34
CA LYS A 16 -12.09 -2.71 18.64
C LYS A 16 -13.40 -1.93 18.43
N SER A 17 -14.48 -2.37 19.05
CA SER A 17 -15.88 -1.89 18.93
C SER A 17 -16.67 -2.35 17.71
N ASN A 18 -16.06 -2.96 16.71
CA ASN A 18 -16.76 -3.40 15.50
C ASN A 18 -16.28 -4.77 15.00
N PRO A 19 -17.18 -5.73 14.81
CA PRO A 19 -18.60 -5.72 15.17
C PRO A 19 -18.84 -5.90 16.69
N PRO A 20 -20.11 -5.80 17.17
CA PRO A 20 -20.44 -6.01 18.58
C PRO A 20 -20.09 -7.43 19.06
N GLN A 21 -19.65 -7.57 20.31
CA GLN A 21 -19.13 -8.82 20.87
C GLN A 21 -20.13 -9.98 20.83
N GLN A 22 -21.41 -9.71 21.03
CA GLN A 22 -22.47 -10.73 21.02
C GLN A 22 -22.65 -11.38 19.64
N ASP A 23 -22.17 -10.75 18.57
CA ASP A 23 -22.32 -11.25 17.20
C ASP A 23 -21.14 -12.11 16.75
N TRP A 24 -19.99 -12.07 17.42
CA TRP A 24 -18.74 -12.66 16.92
C TRP A 24 -18.88 -14.15 16.60
N GLU A 25 -19.41 -14.95 17.53
CA GLU A 25 -19.56 -16.40 17.33
C GLU A 25 -20.41 -16.73 16.10
N ARG A 26 -21.52 -15.99 15.93
CA ARG A 26 -22.40 -16.15 14.77
C ARG A 26 -21.68 -15.77 13.47
N ASP A 27 -20.95 -14.64 13.46
CA ASP A 27 -20.28 -14.14 12.28
C ASP A 27 -19.16 -15.12 11.83
N TYR A 28 -18.38 -15.68 12.75
CA TYR A 28 -17.39 -16.72 12.44
C TYR A 28 -18.02 -18.00 11.90
N LYS A 29 -19.12 -18.45 12.50
CA LYS A 29 -19.88 -19.61 12.04
C LYS A 29 -20.40 -19.37 10.62
N THR A 30 -21.03 -18.22 10.38
CA THR A 30 -21.55 -17.83 9.05
C THR A 30 -20.43 -17.77 8.01
N ALA A 31 -19.30 -17.16 8.34
CA ALA A 31 -18.15 -17.08 7.45
C ALA A 31 -17.62 -18.48 7.06
N ALA A 32 -17.46 -19.37 8.03
CA ALA A 32 -17.01 -20.75 7.78
C ALA A 32 -18.01 -21.54 6.91
N GLU A 33 -19.31 -21.43 7.19
CA GLU A 33 -20.38 -22.05 6.37
C GLU A 33 -20.37 -21.53 4.93
N ASP A 34 -20.02 -20.27 4.73
CA ASP A 34 -19.93 -19.62 3.42
C ASP A 34 -18.60 -19.92 2.69
N GLY A 35 -17.70 -20.65 3.34
CA GLY A 35 -16.41 -21.06 2.77
C GLY A 35 -15.32 -19.99 2.85
N LEU A 36 -15.51 -18.95 3.65
CA LEU A 36 -14.45 -18.02 3.99
C LEU A 36 -13.46 -18.71 4.93
N ASN A 37 -12.17 -18.55 4.69
CA ASN A 37 -11.13 -19.27 5.40
C ASN A 37 -10.02 -18.35 5.95
N VAL A 38 -10.12 -17.05 5.76
CA VAL A 38 -9.19 -16.05 6.31
C VAL A 38 -9.91 -14.80 6.75
N PHE A 39 -9.54 -14.30 7.93
CA PHE A 39 -9.91 -12.96 8.38
C PHE A 39 -8.67 -12.11 8.61
N ARG A 40 -8.77 -10.82 8.30
CA ARG A 40 -7.78 -9.79 8.63
C ARG A 40 -8.35 -8.93 9.74
N HIS A 41 -7.63 -8.80 10.85
CA HIS A 41 -8.04 -8.06 12.03
C HIS A 41 -7.12 -6.88 12.31
N TRP A 42 -7.69 -5.79 12.78
CA TRP A 42 -6.97 -4.56 13.13
C TRP A 42 -6.56 -4.58 14.61
N PHE A 43 -5.28 -4.86 14.84
CA PHE A 43 -4.65 -4.92 16.16
C PHE A 43 -3.99 -3.58 16.49
N MET A 44 -4.81 -2.58 16.75
CA MET A 44 -4.39 -1.19 16.88
C MET A 44 -3.70 -0.93 18.20
N TRP A 45 -2.50 -0.35 18.16
CA TRP A 45 -1.70 -0.03 19.34
C TRP A 45 -2.47 0.79 20.38
N SER A 46 -3.18 1.86 19.96
CA SER A 46 -3.97 2.70 20.86
C SER A 46 -5.11 1.95 21.56
N ALA A 47 -5.64 0.89 20.96
CA ALA A 47 -6.72 0.10 21.53
C ALA A 47 -6.21 -0.99 22.49
N ILE A 48 -4.94 -1.33 22.40
CA ILE A 48 -4.31 -2.44 23.15
C ILE A 48 -3.50 -1.92 24.34
N GLU A 49 -2.63 -0.93 24.15
CA GLU A 49 -1.74 -0.44 25.22
C GLU A 49 -2.22 0.89 25.79
N ARG A 50 -3.10 0.83 26.81
CA ARG A 50 -3.71 2.02 27.45
C ARG A 50 -2.74 2.82 28.32
N ALA A 51 -1.68 2.20 28.79
CA ALA A 51 -0.58 2.82 29.51
C ALA A 51 0.70 2.02 29.22
N PRO A 52 1.92 2.60 29.42
CA PRO A 52 3.16 1.92 29.13
C PRO A 52 3.23 0.53 29.76
N GLY A 53 3.35 -0.52 28.92
CA GLY A 53 3.42 -1.92 29.35
C GLY A 53 2.11 -2.53 29.85
N LYS A 54 0.99 -1.80 29.81
CA LYS A 54 -0.34 -2.31 30.22
C LYS A 54 -1.16 -2.63 28.98
N PHE A 55 -1.14 -3.88 28.58
CA PHE A 55 -1.80 -4.39 27.40
C PHE A 55 -3.15 -5.03 27.73
N ASP A 56 -4.16 -4.75 26.94
CA ASP A 56 -5.50 -5.36 26.96
C ASP A 56 -5.66 -6.19 25.69
N TRP A 57 -5.52 -7.51 25.83
CA TRP A 57 -5.59 -8.45 24.71
C TRP A 57 -6.91 -9.22 24.65
N ASP A 58 -7.82 -9.05 25.59
CA ASP A 58 -8.98 -9.93 25.80
C ASP A 58 -9.83 -10.12 24.54
N ASP A 59 -10.21 -9.02 23.89
CA ASP A 59 -11.00 -9.10 22.64
C ASP A 59 -10.22 -9.76 21.51
N TYR A 60 -8.92 -9.49 21.43
CA TYR A 60 -8.05 -9.99 20.37
C TYR A 60 -7.74 -11.47 20.52
N ASP A 61 -7.52 -11.94 21.75
CA ASP A 61 -7.40 -13.37 22.07
C ASP A 61 -8.64 -14.11 21.63
N ARG A 62 -9.82 -13.57 22.00
CA ARG A 62 -11.09 -14.16 21.62
C ARG A 62 -11.31 -14.22 20.11
N GLN A 63 -10.83 -13.24 19.33
CA GLN A 63 -10.89 -13.30 17.87
C GLN A 63 -10.07 -14.47 17.32
N LEU A 64 -8.85 -14.68 17.82
CA LEU A 64 -8.03 -15.80 17.38
C LEU A 64 -8.59 -17.17 17.84
N ASP A 65 -9.13 -17.25 19.05
CA ASP A 65 -9.77 -18.48 19.55
C ASP A 65 -11.00 -18.86 18.72
N LEU A 66 -11.84 -17.88 18.37
CA LEU A 66 -12.99 -18.09 17.48
C LEU A 66 -12.54 -18.48 16.07
N ALA A 67 -11.50 -17.85 15.56
CA ALA A 67 -10.91 -18.22 14.28
C ALA A 67 -10.44 -19.70 14.28
N ALA A 68 -9.69 -20.11 15.31
CA ALA A 68 -9.25 -21.50 15.48
C ALA A 68 -10.44 -22.47 15.58
N LYS A 69 -11.44 -22.13 16.37
CA LYS A 69 -12.66 -22.94 16.55
C LYS A 69 -13.40 -23.19 15.24
N HIS A 70 -13.47 -22.20 14.36
CA HIS A 70 -14.20 -22.28 13.10
C HIS A 70 -13.33 -22.57 11.87
N GLY A 71 -12.02 -22.87 12.06
CA GLY A 71 -11.11 -23.21 10.97
C GLY A 71 -10.77 -22.04 10.05
N ILE A 72 -10.87 -20.79 10.55
CA ILE A 72 -10.53 -19.57 9.84
C ILE A 72 -9.13 -19.14 10.30
N VAL A 73 -8.22 -18.84 9.36
CA VAL A 73 -6.92 -18.29 9.70
C VAL A 73 -6.96 -16.76 9.83
N THR A 74 -6.02 -16.21 10.59
CA THR A 74 -5.99 -14.78 10.93
C THR A 74 -4.73 -14.12 10.40
N ILE A 75 -4.90 -12.96 9.77
CA ILE A 75 -3.84 -11.98 9.52
C ILE A 75 -4.01 -10.83 10.50
N ILE A 76 -2.97 -10.56 11.29
CA ILE A 76 -2.92 -9.43 12.21
C ILE A 76 -2.42 -8.19 11.46
N ALA A 77 -3.17 -7.08 11.51
CA ALA A 77 -2.91 -5.89 10.71
C ALA A 77 -3.10 -4.57 11.50
N GLU A 78 -2.84 -3.44 10.86
CA GLU A 78 -3.02 -2.07 11.39
C GLU A 78 -2.21 -1.75 12.66
N LEU A 79 -1.18 -2.47 12.89
CA LEU A 79 -0.37 -2.62 14.08
C LEU A 79 -0.09 -1.31 14.85
N SER A 80 0.76 -0.46 14.33
CA SER A 80 1.21 0.77 15.00
C SER A 80 0.60 2.05 14.41
N GLN A 81 -0.40 1.95 13.55
CA GLN A 81 -0.97 3.12 12.85
C GLN A 81 -1.72 4.07 13.78
N THR A 82 -2.27 3.59 14.89
CA THR A 82 -2.91 4.43 15.89
C THR A 82 -2.03 4.51 17.13
N THR A 83 -1.47 5.68 17.38
CA THR A 83 -0.58 5.91 18.53
C THR A 83 -1.41 6.06 19.82
N PRO A 84 -1.04 5.40 20.94
CA PRO A 84 -1.73 5.58 22.22
C PRO A 84 -1.58 7.00 22.78
N ASP A 85 -2.62 7.48 23.48
CA ASP A 85 -2.60 8.82 24.09
C ASP A 85 -1.45 9.04 25.07
N TRP A 86 -1.05 7.99 25.81
CA TRP A 86 0.08 8.08 26.72
C TRP A 86 1.40 8.37 25.97
N ALA A 87 1.58 7.76 24.78
CA ALA A 87 2.78 7.96 23.96
C ALA A 87 2.79 9.37 23.34
N VAL A 88 1.63 9.85 22.87
CA VAL A 88 1.49 11.22 22.34
C VAL A 88 1.81 12.27 23.40
N ARG A 89 1.39 12.05 24.66
CA ARG A 89 1.76 12.97 25.78
C ARG A 89 3.23 12.86 26.17
N LYS A 90 3.73 11.63 26.24
CA LYS A 90 5.12 11.38 26.69
C LYS A 90 6.15 11.87 25.67
N PHE A 91 5.87 11.71 24.38
CA PHE A 91 6.78 12.03 23.28
C PHE A 91 6.27 13.24 22.47
N ALA A 92 5.86 14.29 23.16
CA ALA A 92 5.22 15.46 22.53
C ALA A 92 6.08 16.10 21.44
N ASP A 93 7.40 16.12 21.60
CA ASP A 93 8.36 16.69 20.65
C ASP A 93 8.57 15.81 19.40
N ALA A 94 8.13 14.56 19.46
CA ALA A 94 8.16 13.63 18.34
C ALA A 94 6.87 13.62 17.50
N ARG A 95 5.94 14.54 17.76
CA ARG A 95 4.74 14.68 16.92
C ARG A 95 5.12 15.13 15.53
N GLN A 96 4.45 14.53 14.56
CA GLN A 96 4.64 14.92 13.16
C GLN A 96 4.20 16.36 12.93
N VAL A 97 4.96 17.07 12.12
CA VAL A 97 4.69 18.44 11.71
C VAL A 97 4.34 18.46 10.23
N LEU A 98 3.34 19.23 9.86
CA LEU A 98 2.95 19.44 8.47
C LEU A 98 3.94 20.40 7.78
N TYR A 99 3.92 20.39 6.45
CA TYR A 99 4.77 21.28 5.62
C TYR A 99 4.59 22.78 5.91
N ASP A 100 3.46 23.18 6.50
CA ASP A 100 3.13 24.55 6.88
C ASP A 100 3.47 24.87 8.36
N GLY A 101 4.17 23.97 9.05
CA GLY A 101 4.61 24.13 10.44
C GLY A 101 3.57 23.74 11.49
N ARG A 102 2.34 23.42 11.12
CA ARG A 102 1.33 22.97 12.08
C ARG A 102 1.62 21.55 12.55
N VAL A 103 1.37 21.30 13.82
CA VAL A 103 1.45 19.94 14.37
C VAL A 103 0.31 19.10 13.79
N HIS A 104 0.65 17.91 13.30
CA HIS A 104 -0.33 16.98 12.76
C HIS A 104 -1.39 16.60 13.81
N PRO A 105 -2.69 16.61 13.46
CA PRO A 105 -3.74 16.18 14.38
C PRO A 105 -3.51 14.77 14.90
N SER A 106 -3.80 14.57 16.18
CA SER A 106 -3.69 13.26 16.81
C SER A 106 -4.80 12.32 16.35
N ILE A 107 -4.46 11.07 16.04
CA ILE A 107 -5.39 10.04 15.59
C ILE A 107 -5.20 8.82 16.51
N GLN A 108 -5.99 8.77 17.59
CA GLN A 108 -5.93 7.68 18.56
C GLN A 108 -7.12 6.74 18.48
N SER A 109 -8.28 7.24 18.04
CA SER A 109 -9.49 6.43 17.96
C SER A 109 -9.41 5.44 16.80
N PRO A 110 -9.72 4.15 17.03
CA PRO A 110 -9.87 3.17 15.96
C PRO A 110 -10.84 3.60 14.85
N SER A 111 -11.93 4.30 15.20
CA SER A 111 -12.86 4.86 14.21
C SER A 111 -12.24 5.95 13.35
N SER A 112 -11.40 6.80 13.94
CA SER A 112 -10.70 7.87 13.22
C SER A 112 -9.65 7.36 12.27
N ALA A 113 -9.01 6.24 12.58
CA ALA A 113 -7.96 5.63 11.74
C ALA A 113 -8.44 5.28 10.33
N THR A 114 -9.75 5.09 10.14
CA THR A 114 -10.33 4.80 8.83
C THR A 114 -10.76 6.03 8.05
N GLY A 115 -10.55 7.23 8.59
CA GLY A 115 -11.02 8.49 8.02
C GLY A 115 -10.11 9.16 6.99
N GLY A 116 -9.13 8.47 6.42
CA GLY A 116 -8.20 9.03 5.45
C GLY A 116 -6.97 9.72 6.05
N PHE A 117 -6.90 9.84 7.37
CA PHE A 117 -5.72 10.38 8.08
C PHE A 117 -4.75 9.28 8.53
N SER A 118 -5.16 8.03 8.52
CA SER A 118 -4.41 6.87 8.97
C SER A 118 -3.08 6.64 8.23
N HIS A 119 -2.94 7.23 7.06
CA HIS A 119 -1.79 7.00 6.18
C HIS A 119 -0.71 8.10 6.27
N SER A 120 -0.98 9.18 6.99
CA SER A 120 -0.11 10.35 6.97
C SER A 120 1.25 10.13 7.61
N GLY A 121 1.40 9.16 8.48
CA GLY A 121 2.62 8.92 9.24
C GLY A 121 3.34 7.61 8.96
N GLY A 122 3.11 6.98 7.81
CA GLY A 122 3.87 5.78 7.46
C GLY A 122 3.77 4.63 8.45
N GLY A 123 2.71 4.57 9.25
CA GLY A 123 2.45 3.48 10.19
C GLY A 123 2.42 3.85 11.67
N THR A 124 2.58 5.12 12.05
CA THR A 124 2.40 5.58 13.45
C THR A 124 1.31 6.64 13.62
N GLY A 125 0.80 7.19 12.52
CA GLY A 125 -0.28 8.18 12.52
C GLY A 125 0.10 9.54 13.08
N THR A 126 0.55 9.65 14.31
CA THR A 126 0.76 10.92 15.01
C THR A 126 2.23 11.21 15.33
N LEU A 127 2.99 10.18 15.70
CA LEU A 127 4.39 10.31 16.09
C LEU A 127 5.31 9.82 14.96
N THR A 128 6.50 10.43 14.90
CA THR A 128 7.52 9.96 13.95
C THR A 128 8.32 8.79 14.51
N LEU A 129 8.52 7.74 13.68
CA LEU A 129 9.46 6.65 13.98
C LEU A 129 10.93 7.05 13.83
N ASN A 130 11.22 8.28 13.39
CA ASN A 130 12.57 8.82 13.41
C ASN A 130 13.03 9.19 14.83
N ALA A 131 12.09 9.37 15.78
CA ALA A 131 12.40 9.58 17.19
C ALA A 131 12.75 8.22 17.86
N PRO A 132 13.95 8.07 18.45
CA PRO A 132 14.40 6.80 19.02
C PRO A 132 13.47 6.25 20.11
N GLU A 133 12.90 7.11 20.93
CA GLU A 133 11.99 6.75 22.03
C GLU A 133 10.66 6.20 21.51
N VAL A 134 10.13 6.81 20.46
CA VAL A 134 8.90 6.33 19.78
C VAL A 134 9.17 4.98 19.14
N ARG A 135 10.31 4.86 18.47
CA ARG A 135 10.74 3.60 17.83
C ARG A 135 10.89 2.47 18.85
N ALA A 136 11.50 2.75 20.01
CA ALA A 136 11.62 1.77 21.09
C ALA A 136 10.26 1.35 21.67
N ALA A 137 9.34 2.29 21.85
CA ALA A 137 7.99 1.99 22.33
C ALA A 137 7.19 1.15 21.30
N ALA A 138 7.24 1.50 20.02
CA ALA A 138 6.62 0.73 18.95
C ALA A 138 7.22 -0.69 18.83
N GLN A 139 8.55 -0.82 18.95
CA GLN A 139 9.24 -2.11 18.95
C GLN A 139 8.76 -2.99 20.11
N ASN A 140 8.63 -2.43 21.31
CA ASN A 140 8.12 -3.17 22.46
C ASN A 140 6.70 -3.70 22.23
N PHE A 141 5.82 -2.88 21.68
CA PHE A 141 4.45 -3.28 21.32
C PHE A 141 4.47 -4.43 20.30
N LEU A 142 5.17 -4.26 19.18
CA LEU A 142 5.22 -5.23 18.10
C LEU A 142 5.82 -6.58 18.54
N THR A 143 6.91 -6.53 19.30
CA THR A 143 7.59 -7.72 19.85
C THR A 143 6.70 -8.43 20.87
N THR A 144 6.00 -7.69 21.74
CA THR A 144 5.08 -8.28 22.74
C THR A 144 3.91 -8.95 22.06
N MET A 145 3.32 -8.33 21.06
CA MET A 145 2.24 -8.89 20.23
C MET A 145 2.70 -10.18 19.54
N ALA A 146 3.83 -10.12 18.83
CA ALA A 146 4.34 -11.27 18.09
C ALA A 146 4.66 -12.45 19.04
N ARG A 147 5.26 -12.18 20.21
CA ARG A 147 5.54 -13.20 21.24
C ARG A 147 4.25 -13.83 21.77
N ARG A 148 3.19 -13.04 21.97
CA ARG A 148 1.90 -13.52 22.47
C ARG A 148 1.25 -14.50 21.51
N TYR A 149 1.25 -14.19 20.23
CA TYR A 149 0.50 -14.96 19.23
C TYR A 149 1.32 -15.99 18.47
N LYS A 150 2.64 -15.99 18.65
CA LYS A 150 3.52 -17.02 18.07
C LYS A 150 3.01 -18.42 18.40
N GLY A 151 2.83 -19.24 17.35
CA GLY A 151 2.35 -20.62 17.48
C GLY A 151 0.84 -20.76 17.69
N HIS A 152 0.07 -19.68 17.75
CA HIS A 152 -1.38 -19.78 17.82
C HIS A 152 -1.94 -20.50 16.58
N PRO A 153 -2.85 -21.48 16.73
CA PRO A 153 -3.31 -22.34 15.62
C PRO A 153 -4.04 -21.57 14.50
N ALA A 154 -4.62 -20.41 14.80
CA ALA A 154 -5.26 -19.56 13.80
C ALA A 154 -4.31 -18.53 13.19
N LEU A 155 -3.13 -18.24 13.77
CA LEU A 155 -2.27 -17.20 13.23
C LEU A 155 -1.65 -17.62 11.89
N LEU A 156 -1.99 -16.91 10.83
CA LEU A 156 -1.37 -17.07 9.51
C LEU A 156 -0.16 -16.14 9.34
N GLY A 157 -0.27 -14.86 9.71
CA GLY A 157 0.81 -13.90 9.55
C GLY A 157 0.43 -12.49 9.95
N TYR A 158 1.31 -11.54 9.61
CA TYR A 158 1.21 -10.14 9.97
C TYR A 158 1.23 -9.25 8.72
N ASP A 159 0.25 -8.36 8.58
CA ASP A 159 0.24 -7.29 7.60
C ASP A 159 0.88 -6.05 8.21
N VAL A 160 2.11 -5.76 7.80
CA VAL A 160 2.95 -4.76 8.46
C VAL A 160 2.72 -3.33 7.99
N TRP A 161 1.99 -3.14 6.91
CA TRP A 161 1.67 -1.80 6.42
C TRP A 161 0.44 -1.81 5.54
N ASN A 162 -0.64 -1.22 6.06
CA ASN A 162 -1.89 -1.04 5.33
C ASN A 162 -1.71 -0.03 4.19
N GLU A 163 -2.09 -0.43 2.97
CA GLU A 163 -2.05 0.37 1.75
C GLU A 163 -0.68 0.98 1.38
N CYS A 164 0.39 0.67 2.10
CA CYS A 164 1.78 1.09 1.85
C CYS A 164 1.91 2.53 1.32
N ASN A 165 1.26 3.48 2.00
CA ASN A 165 1.30 4.88 1.56
C ASN A 165 1.56 5.85 2.73
N TYR A 166 1.96 7.07 2.39
CA TYR A 166 2.16 8.21 3.29
C TYR A 166 1.87 9.51 2.53
N SER A 167 1.80 10.63 3.25
CA SER A 167 1.71 11.96 2.63
C SER A 167 3.10 12.62 2.51
N PRO A 168 3.48 13.15 1.35
CA PRO A 168 4.73 13.92 1.23
C PRO A 168 4.69 15.25 1.99
N TYR A 169 3.51 15.70 2.42
CA TYR A 169 3.28 16.96 3.13
C TYR A 169 3.32 16.83 4.66
N THR A 170 3.67 15.66 5.19
CA THR A 170 3.74 15.40 6.62
C THR A 170 5.15 15.04 7.06
N ASP A 171 5.37 15.12 8.37
CA ASP A 171 6.59 14.75 9.04
C ASP A 171 7.80 15.65 8.64
N TYR A 172 7.60 16.95 8.89
CA TYR A 172 8.63 17.99 8.80
C TYR A 172 9.20 18.34 10.18
N GLY A 173 9.01 17.46 11.17
CA GLY A 173 9.51 17.66 12.53
C GLY A 173 11.02 17.46 12.66
N PRO A 174 11.62 17.89 13.80
CA PRO A 174 13.08 17.97 13.97
C PRO A 174 13.77 16.62 13.79
N TYR A 175 13.19 15.52 14.24
CA TYR A 175 13.77 14.18 14.07
C TYR A 175 13.83 13.75 12.60
N THR A 176 12.82 14.10 11.82
CA THR A 176 12.79 13.77 10.39
C THR A 176 13.69 14.69 9.58
N VAL A 177 13.80 15.96 9.95
CA VAL A 177 14.76 16.89 9.34
C VAL A 177 16.19 16.43 9.60
N ALA A 178 16.51 16.00 10.82
CA ALA A 178 17.83 15.43 11.13
C ALA A 178 18.11 14.17 10.29
N ALA A 179 17.15 13.25 10.18
CA ALA A 179 17.28 12.07 9.36
C ALA A 179 17.47 12.40 7.85
N PHE A 180 16.82 13.46 7.37
CA PHE A 180 16.99 13.94 5.99
C PHE A 180 18.41 14.48 5.76
N ARG A 181 18.94 15.31 6.68
CA ARG A 181 20.31 15.81 6.62
C ARG A 181 21.33 14.67 6.61
N ASP A 182 21.13 13.66 7.44
CA ASP A 182 21.99 12.47 7.45
C ASP A 182 21.87 11.62 6.16
N TRP A 183 20.68 11.56 5.56
CA TRP A 183 20.50 10.94 4.25
C TRP A 183 21.25 11.70 3.16
N LEU A 184 21.21 13.04 3.17
CA LEU A 184 21.95 13.89 2.23
C LEU A 184 23.47 13.75 2.40
N LYS A 185 23.97 13.68 3.66
CA LYS A 185 25.39 13.42 3.95
C LYS A 185 25.85 12.10 3.32
N ARG A 186 25.04 11.04 3.45
CA ARG A 186 25.36 9.75 2.83
C ARG A 186 25.33 9.80 1.31
N LYS A 187 24.43 10.57 0.73
CA LYS A 187 24.26 10.68 -0.72
C LYS A 187 25.37 11.50 -1.38
N TYR A 188 25.73 12.63 -0.80
CA TYR A 188 26.62 13.62 -1.40
C TYR A 188 28.03 13.63 -0.82
N GLY A 189 28.23 13.12 0.36
CA GLY A 189 29.52 13.12 1.06
C GLY A 189 29.91 14.47 1.62
N THR A 190 30.00 15.53 0.81
CA THR A 190 30.38 16.87 1.23
C THR A 190 29.26 17.88 0.99
N LEU A 191 29.28 18.98 1.76
CA LEU A 191 28.34 20.08 1.58
C LEU A 191 28.52 20.78 0.23
N ASP A 192 29.79 20.87 -0.23
CA ASP A 192 30.11 21.43 -1.55
C ASP A 192 29.55 20.59 -2.70
N ASP A 193 29.56 19.26 -2.60
CA ASP A 193 28.96 18.38 -3.59
C ASP A 193 27.43 18.55 -3.64
N LEU A 194 26.80 18.64 -2.49
CA LEU A 194 25.37 18.95 -2.40
C LEU A 194 25.07 20.35 -2.97
N ALA A 195 25.84 21.36 -2.61
CA ALA A 195 25.67 22.74 -3.09
C ALA A 195 25.76 22.81 -4.62
N ARG A 196 26.71 22.09 -5.22
CA ARG A 196 26.82 21.94 -6.68
C ARG A 196 25.62 21.19 -7.27
N ALA A 197 25.20 20.11 -6.62
CA ALA A 197 24.07 19.31 -7.08
C ALA A 197 22.76 20.09 -7.04
N TRP A 198 22.52 20.90 -6.06
CA TRP A 198 21.30 21.70 -5.91
C TRP A 198 21.39 23.11 -6.51
N HIS A 199 22.59 23.58 -6.90
CA HIS A 199 22.89 24.98 -7.22
C HIS A 199 22.52 25.94 -6.06
N ARG A 200 22.77 25.51 -4.83
CA ARG A 200 22.50 26.26 -3.60
C ARG A 200 23.83 26.47 -2.86
N TYR A 201 24.46 27.60 -3.11
CA TYR A 201 25.81 27.87 -2.64
C TYR A 201 25.85 28.68 -1.33
N SER A 202 24.72 28.86 -0.65
CA SER A 202 24.60 29.66 0.56
C SER A 202 24.71 28.85 1.85
N TYR A 203 24.83 27.54 1.77
CA TYR A 203 24.99 26.70 2.96
C TYR A 203 26.41 26.78 3.51
N ALA A 204 26.54 27.13 4.80
CA ALA A 204 27.79 27.09 5.55
C ALA A 204 27.96 25.76 6.29
N GLU A 205 26.86 25.19 6.75
CA GLU A 205 26.85 23.93 7.50
C GLU A 205 25.60 23.09 7.14
N TRP A 206 25.62 21.81 7.51
CA TRP A 206 24.51 20.89 7.23
C TRP A 206 23.19 21.30 7.91
N ASP A 207 23.30 22.05 9.03
CA ASP A 207 22.14 22.52 9.77
C ASP A 207 21.39 23.68 9.08
N ASP A 208 22.00 24.30 8.07
CA ASP A 208 21.35 25.31 7.23
C ASP A 208 20.29 24.68 6.27
N ILE A 209 20.31 23.36 6.12
CA ILE A 209 19.43 22.68 5.17
C ILE A 209 18.08 22.41 5.81
N GLU A 210 17.04 22.97 5.21
CA GLU A 210 15.64 22.71 5.53
C GLU A 210 14.96 21.93 4.40
N PRO A 211 14.02 21.02 4.72
CA PRO A 211 13.24 20.34 3.68
C PRO A 211 12.38 21.33 2.90
N PRO A 212 12.19 21.11 1.59
CA PRO A 212 11.40 22.02 0.76
C PRO A 212 9.93 21.96 1.18
N THR A 213 9.33 23.13 1.42
CA THR A 213 7.90 23.32 1.71
C THR A 213 7.11 23.74 0.48
N GLN A 214 7.80 24.06 -0.60
CA GLN A 214 7.23 24.36 -1.92
C GLN A 214 7.90 23.47 -2.96
N PHE A 215 7.13 22.92 -3.88
CA PHE A 215 7.63 21.97 -4.89
C PHE A 215 8.17 22.64 -6.15
N MET A 216 8.94 23.74 -6.00
CA MET A 216 9.53 24.49 -7.11
C MET A 216 11.04 24.30 -7.31
N PRO A 217 11.88 24.16 -6.28
CA PRO A 217 13.28 23.77 -6.50
C PRO A 217 13.38 22.26 -6.76
N TYR A 218 13.43 21.86 -8.04
CA TYR A 218 13.29 20.45 -8.43
C TYR A 218 14.32 19.53 -7.79
N CYS A 219 15.58 19.92 -7.72
CA CYS A 219 16.63 19.07 -7.14
C CYS A 219 16.35 18.75 -5.66
N GLU A 220 16.02 19.78 -4.87
CA GLU A 220 15.71 19.66 -3.45
C GLU A 220 14.45 18.82 -3.24
N CYS A 221 13.42 19.06 -4.05
CA CYS A 221 12.14 18.34 -3.96
C CYS A 221 12.27 16.87 -4.36
N LEU A 222 13.03 16.54 -5.39
CA LEU A 222 13.28 15.16 -5.79
C LEU A 222 14.04 14.41 -4.70
N ASP A 223 15.02 15.05 -4.06
CA ASP A 223 15.75 14.47 -2.94
C ASP A 223 14.86 14.28 -1.71
N TRP A 224 14.00 15.23 -1.41
CA TRP A 224 13.03 15.10 -0.33
C TRP A 224 12.05 13.95 -0.58
N LEU A 225 11.47 13.87 -1.77
CA LEU A 225 10.58 12.78 -2.15
C LEU A 225 11.28 11.41 -2.07
N ARG A 226 12.53 11.33 -2.54
CA ARG A 226 13.31 10.10 -2.46
C ARG A 226 13.66 9.72 -1.03
N PHE A 227 14.11 10.70 -0.21
CA PHE A 227 14.34 10.49 1.22
C PHE A 227 13.08 9.98 1.92
N LYS A 228 11.92 10.59 1.65
CA LYS A 228 10.65 10.16 2.26
C LYS A 228 10.33 8.71 1.91
N GLN A 229 10.55 8.30 0.67
CA GLN A 229 10.38 6.91 0.27
C GLN A 229 11.36 5.99 1.03
N ASP A 230 12.65 6.30 1.00
CA ASP A 230 13.68 5.50 1.66
C ASP A 230 13.39 5.35 3.16
N ASN A 231 13.04 6.45 3.82
CA ASN A 231 12.71 6.50 5.24
C ASN A 231 11.49 5.64 5.61
N HIS A 232 10.39 5.73 4.84
CA HIS A 232 9.17 4.97 5.14
C HIS A 232 9.31 3.47 4.85
N TYR A 233 10.07 3.10 3.83
CA TYR A 233 10.36 1.68 3.54
C TYR A 233 11.41 1.10 4.51
N GLU A 234 12.28 1.92 5.10
CA GLU A 234 13.11 1.55 6.25
C GLU A 234 12.22 1.30 7.48
N GLN A 235 11.26 2.17 7.74
CA GLN A 235 10.29 1.98 8.83
C GLN A 235 9.40 0.74 8.62
N MET A 236 9.10 0.37 7.38
CA MET A 236 8.47 -0.92 7.07
C MET A 236 9.38 -2.08 7.49
N GLN A 237 10.67 -2.02 7.13
CA GLN A 237 11.66 -3.04 7.52
C GLN A 237 11.78 -3.14 9.04
N PHE A 238 11.81 -2.01 9.73
CA PHE A 238 11.82 -1.98 11.20
C PHE A 238 10.64 -2.75 11.82
N ARG A 239 9.43 -2.60 11.28
CA ARG A 239 8.26 -3.36 11.77
C ARG A 239 8.40 -4.86 11.53
N ILE A 240 8.93 -5.24 10.38
CA ILE A 240 9.24 -6.64 10.05
C ILE A 240 10.25 -7.21 11.05
N ASP A 241 11.34 -6.50 11.27
CA ASP A 241 12.44 -6.94 12.17
C ASP A 241 11.95 -7.07 13.61
N ALA A 242 11.13 -6.12 14.09
CA ALA A 242 10.55 -6.16 15.43
C ALA A 242 9.63 -7.39 15.64
N ILE A 243 8.85 -7.76 14.64
CA ILE A 243 8.01 -8.96 14.67
C ILE A 243 8.88 -10.21 14.63
N ARG A 244 9.83 -10.30 13.71
CA ARG A 244 10.72 -11.44 13.53
C ARG A 244 11.68 -11.67 14.71
N ALA A 245 12.01 -10.64 15.46
CA ALA A 245 12.77 -10.79 16.70
C ALA A 245 12.05 -11.67 17.73
N ALA A 246 10.73 -11.72 17.72
CA ALA A 246 9.92 -12.57 18.60
C ALA A 246 9.40 -13.84 17.91
N ASP A 247 9.09 -13.76 16.63
CA ASP A 247 8.58 -14.85 15.79
C ASP A 247 9.38 -14.91 14.48
N PRO A 248 10.55 -15.60 14.46
CA PRO A 248 11.44 -15.65 13.30
C PRO A 248 10.81 -16.24 12.04
N ASP A 249 9.85 -17.14 12.20
CA ASP A 249 9.16 -17.83 11.11
C ASP A 249 7.86 -17.13 10.69
N ALA A 250 7.58 -15.93 11.24
CA ALA A 250 6.37 -15.19 10.93
C ALA A 250 6.21 -14.95 9.43
N MET A 251 5.07 -15.31 8.87
CA MET A 251 4.67 -14.87 7.53
C MET A 251 4.38 -13.39 7.55
N ILE A 252 5.10 -12.64 6.76
CA ILE A 252 4.90 -11.19 6.64
C ILE A 252 4.18 -10.89 5.32
N VAL A 253 3.12 -10.12 5.41
CA VAL A 253 2.40 -9.58 4.27
C VAL A 253 2.33 -8.06 4.38
N ALA A 254 2.08 -7.40 3.28
CA ALA A 254 1.71 -6.00 3.19
C ALA A 254 0.88 -5.82 1.92
N HIS A 255 0.16 -4.74 1.84
CA HIS A 255 -0.55 -4.42 0.61
C HIS A 255 -0.49 -2.92 0.30
N GLY A 256 -0.46 -2.61 -0.99
CA GLY A 256 -0.53 -1.26 -1.52
C GLY A 256 -1.89 -0.96 -2.14
N THR A 257 -1.92 0.07 -2.99
CA THR A 257 -3.13 0.50 -3.71
C THR A 257 -3.01 0.29 -5.22
N ALA A 258 -2.08 -0.56 -5.67
CA ALA A 258 -1.65 -0.65 -7.07
C ALA A 258 -1.29 0.75 -7.61
N GLY A 259 -0.53 1.50 -6.83
CA GLY A 259 -0.35 2.94 -7.00
C GLY A 259 0.98 3.38 -7.59
N SER A 260 1.94 2.50 -7.76
CA SER A 260 3.31 2.87 -8.19
C SER A 260 3.34 3.68 -9.48
N VAL A 261 2.47 3.35 -10.43
CA VAL A 261 2.43 4.02 -11.72
C VAL A 261 1.91 5.45 -11.63
N THR A 262 0.96 5.74 -10.72
CA THR A 262 0.28 7.05 -10.69
C THR A 262 0.37 7.79 -9.37
N GLN A 263 0.79 7.15 -8.28
CA GLN A 263 0.71 7.71 -6.93
C GLN A 263 2.03 7.61 -6.14
N LEU A 264 3.13 7.20 -6.79
CA LEU A 264 4.40 6.99 -6.09
C LEU A 264 4.88 8.28 -5.40
N ALA A 265 4.98 9.39 -6.10
CA ALA A 265 5.41 10.67 -5.52
C ALA A 265 4.35 11.28 -4.59
N GLN A 266 3.08 11.23 -4.97
CA GLN A 266 1.99 11.83 -4.22
C GLN A 266 1.65 11.08 -2.93
N ARG A 267 1.83 9.75 -2.90
CA ARG A 267 1.45 8.89 -1.79
C ARG A 267 2.52 7.91 -1.35
N GLY A 268 3.70 7.96 -1.94
CA GLY A 268 4.78 7.03 -1.62
C GLY A 268 4.51 5.57 -1.96
N SER A 269 3.49 5.31 -2.79
CA SER A 269 3.08 3.95 -3.16
C SER A 269 4.08 3.35 -4.13
N ASP A 270 4.98 2.50 -3.61
CA ASP A 270 5.98 1.78 -4.40
C ASP A 270 5.75 0.27 -4.23
N ASP A 271 4.94 -0.29 -5.12
CA ASP A 271 4.55 -1.69 -5.04
C ASP A 271 5.77 -2.63 -5.20
N TRP A 272 6.77 -2.26 -6.03
CA TRP A 272 8.00 -3.05 -6.21
C TRP A 272 8.85 -3.12 -4.95
N ARG A 273 9.04 -1.98 -4.27
CA ARG A 273 9.77 -1.93 -2.99
C ARG A 273 9.04 -2.67 -1.88
N ALA A 274 7.74 -2.48 -1.76
CA ALA A 274 6.93 -3.15 -0.77
C ALA A 274 6.93 -4.67 -0.98
N ALA A 275 6.67 -5.12 -2.21
CA ALA A 275 6.65 -6.54 -2.56
C ALA A 275 8.01 -7.23 -2.33
N SER A 276 9.12 -6.51 -2.49
CA SER A 276 10.46 -7.09 -2.25
C SER A 276 10.71 -7.49 -0.80
N LYS A 277 10.03 -6.86 0.16
CA LYS A 277 10.25 -7.01 1.61
C LYS A 277 9.39 -8.08 2.29
N VAL A 278 8.38 -8.62 1.60
CA VAL A 278 7.38 -9.51 2.19
C VAL A 278 7.26 -10.83 1.42
N GLU A 279 6.73 -11.87 2.08
CA GLU A 279 6.49 -13.18 1.47
C GLU A 279 5.32 -13.12 0.48
N THR A 280 4.26 -12.39 0.82
CA THR A 280 3.11 -12.18 -0.06
C THR A 280 2.73 -10.72 -0.06
N TYR A 281 2.63 -10.13 -1.23
CA TYR A 281 2.19 -8.76 -1.41
C TYR A 281 0.72 -8.72 -1.83
N GLY A 282 0.01 -7.67 -1.45
CA GLY A 282 -1.37 -7.48 -1.84
C GLY A 282 -1.66 -6.10 -2.40
N TYR A 283 -2.91 -5.90 -2.79
CA TYR A 283 -3.39 -4.58 -3.20
C TYR A 283 -4.84 -4.34 -2.77
N THR A 284 -5.14 -3.08 -2.50
CA THR A 284 -6.50 -2.55 -2.37
C THR A 284 -6.97 -2.04 -3.71
N TRP A 285 -8.14 -2.50 -4.15
CA TRP A 285 -8.78 -1.96 -5.33
C TRP A 285 -10.29 -1.86 -5.16
N VAL A 286 -10.77 -0.62 -5.01
CA VAL A 286 -12.20 -0.31 -4.86
C VAL A 286 -12.74 0.08 -6.21
N SER A 287 -13.30 -0.90 -6.94
CA SER A 287 -13.68 -0.75 -8.34
C SER A 287 -14.70 0.35 -8.60
N ALA A 288 -15.68 0.54 -7.69
CA ALA A 288 -16.64 1.63 -7.85
C ALA A 288 -16.02 3.04 -7.74
N ARG A 289 -14.88 3.16 -7.03
CA ARG A 289 -14.15 4.44 -6.87
C ARG A 289 -13.15 4.67 -7.99
N LYS A 290 -12.58 3.59 -8.53
CA LYS A 290 -11.53 3.64 -9.57
C LYS A 290 -12.09 3.62 -10.99
N GLY A 291 -13.37 3.35 -11.15
CA GLY A 291 -14.06 3.11 -12.42
C GLY A 291 -14.42 1.64 -12.59
N THR A 292 -15.52 1.40 -13.28
CA THR A 292 -16.12 0.05 -13.44
C THR A 292 -15.66 -0.68 -14.70
N GLU A 293 -14.86 -0.02 -15.53
CA GLU A 293 -14.36 -0.62 -16.76
C GLU A 293 -13.44 -1.82 -16.46
N PRO A 294 -13.65 -2.98 -17.11
CA PRO A 294 -12.90 -4.19 -16.83
C PRO A 294 -11.36 -4.01 -16.90
N TRP A 295 -10.87 -3.24 -17.86
CA TRP A 295 -9.43 -3.02 -18.02
C TRP A 295 -8.75 -2.42 -16.79
N LYS A 296 -9.47 -1.63 -15.98
CA LYS A 296 -8.92 -1.04 -14.75
C LYS A 296 -8.66 -2.08 -13.66
N ASN A 297 -9.51 -3.12 -13.58
CA ASN A 297 -9.27 -4.23 -12.65
C ASN A 297 -8.06 -5.06 -13.08
N PHE A 298 -7.91 -5.31 -14.37
CA PHE A 298 -6.73 -5.99 -14.91
C PHE A 298 -5.46 -5.15 -14.75
N PHE A 299 -5.52 -3.83 -14.99
CA PHE A 299 -4.42 -2.92 -14.72
C PHE A 299 -3.86 -3.10 -13.30
N ALA A 300 -4.72 -3.13 -12.28
CA ALA A 300 -4.29 -3.27 -10.89
C ALA A 300 -3.63 -4.64 -10.65
N ALA A 301 -4.23 -5.72 -11.14
CA ALA A 301 -3.68 -7.07 -10.99
C ALA A 301 -2.36 -7.24 -11.74
N ASP A 302 -2.26 -6.74 -12.97
CA ASP A 302 -1.07 -6.83 -13.80
C ASP A 302 0.10 -6.01 -13.23
N LEU A 303 -0.19 -4.80 -12.69
CA LEU A 303 0.80 -3.98 -12.01
C LEU A 303 1.40 -4.71 -10.81
N VAL A 304 0.53 -5.25 -9.95
CA VAL A 304 0.99 -5.95 -8.74
C VAL A 304 1.66 -7.28 -9.07
N ARG A 305 1.23 -7.97 -10.12
CA ARG A 305 1.94 -9.16 -10.63
C ARG A 305 3.37 -8.81 -11.06
N GLY A 306 3.56 -7.71 -11.80
CA GLY A 306 4.87 -7.20 -12.17
C GLY A 306 5.72 -6.86 -10.94
N ALA A 307 5.15 -6.15 -9.99
CA ALA A 307 5.82 -5.76 -8.76
C ALA A 307 6.19 -6.96 -7.87
N ALA A 308 5.38 -8.01 -7.85
CA ALA A 308 5.62 -9.22 -7.07
C ALA A 308 6.78 -10.09 -7.61
N ARG A 309 7.25 -9.86 -8.85
CA ARG A 309 8.41 -10.59 -9.43
C ARG A 309 8.31 -12.11 -9.27
N GLY A 310 7.15 -12.68 -9.58
CA GLY A 310 6.88 -14.12 -9.48
C GLY A 310 6.47 -14.64 -8.10
N LYS A 311 6.51 -13.81 -7.06
CA LYS A 311 5.93 -14.17 -5.76
C LYS A 311 4.40 -14.22 -5.83
N SER A 312 3.78 -14.93 -4.88
CA SER A 312 2.33 -14.88 -4.68
C SER A 312 1.87 -13.47 -4.32
N PHE A 313 0.73 -13.05 -4.87
CA PHE A 313 0.10 -11.80 -4.48
C PHE A 313 -1.41 -11.97 -4.31
N TRP A 314 -2.04 -11.07 -3.55
CA TRP A 314 -3.45 -11.13 -3.20
C TRP A 314 -4.19 -9.84 -3.56
N HIS A 315 -5.48 -9.94 -3.87
CA HIS A 315 -6.39 -8.80 -3.81
C HIS A 315 -6.81 -8.63 -2.34
N ALA A 316 -5.98 -7.91 -1.58
CA ALA A 316 -6.06 -7.85 -0.12
C ALA A 316 -7.24 -7.05 0.41
N GLU A 317 -7.74 -6.07 -0.36
CA GLU A 317 -8.96 -5.35 -0.05
C GLU A 317 -9.78 -5.10 -1.32
N ARG A 318 -10.70 -6.00 -1.59
CA ARG A 318 -11.67 -5.86 -2.66
C ARG A 318 -12.97 -5.28 -2.11
N GLN A 319 -13.60 -4.37 -2.84
CA GLN A 319 -14.89 -3.83 -2.46
C GLN A 319 -15.93 -4.97 -2.28
N GLY A 320 -16.48 -5.08 -1.07
CA GLY A 320 -17.46 -6.11 -0.72
C GLY A 320 -18.93 -5.66 -0.81
N GLY A 321 -19.18 -4.36 -0.74
CA GLY A 321 -20.54 -3.82 -0.66
C GLY A 321 -20.64 -2.38 -1.14
N PRO A 322 -21.61 -1.58 -0.61
CA PRO A 322 -21.78 -0.20 -1.02
C PRO A 322 -20.55 0.63 -0.74
N LEU A 323 -20.26 1.61 -1.59
CA LEU A 323 -19.13 2.52 -1.37
C LEU A 323 -19.39 3.43 -0.17
N TRP A 324 -20.61 3.97 -0.07
CA TRP A 324 -21.12 4.75 1.07
C TRP A 324 -22.57 4.38 1.32
N MET A 325 -22.99 4.32 2.59
CA MET A 325 -24.37 3.90 2.93
C MET A 325 -25.39 5.01 2.60
N GLN A 326 -25.06 6.26 2.86
CA GLN A 326 -25.97 7.40 2.71
C GLN A 326 -25.20 8.62 2.17
N PRO A 327 -24.83 8.60 0.89
CA PRO A 327 -23.97 9.65 0.33
C PRO A 327 -24.58 11.04 0.44
N GLN A 328 -25.91 11.19 0.24
CA GLN A 328 -26.59 12.47 0.30
C GLN A 328 -26.55 13.11 1.71
N VAL A 329 -26.67 12.29 2.75
CA VAL A 329 -26.55 12.75 4.15
C VAL A 329 -25.14 13.23 4.45
N LEU A 330 -24.14 12.63 3.79
CA LEU A 330 -22.73 12.99 3.95
C LEU A 330 -22.28 14.10 2.98
N GLY A 331 -23.20 14.71 2.23
CA GLY A 331 -22.87 15.72 1.23
C GLY A 331 -22.08 15.18 0.04
N ARG A 332 -22.21 13.90 -0.29
CA ARG A 332 -21.55 13.24 -1.43
C ARG A 332 -22.49 13.09 -2.61
N ASP A 333 -21.93 12.93 -3.79
CA ASP A 333 -22.70 12.64 -4.99
C ASP A 333 -23.47 11.33 -4.87
N LYS A 334 -24.64 11.26 -5.50
CA LYS A 334 -25.51 10.09 -5.48
C LYS A 334 -24.78 8.81 -5.94
N ASP A 335 -23.90 8.94 -6.93
CA ASP A 335 -23.15 7.82 -7.51
C ASP A 335 -22.12 7.24 -6.53
N ASP A 336 -21.66 7.98 -5.53
CA ASP A 336 -20.84 7.48 -4.44
C ASP A 336 -21.57 6.42 -3.58
N GLY A 337 -22.90 6.39 -3.62
CA GLY A 337 -23.76 5.40 -2.95
C GLY A 337 -23.98 4.11 -3.73
N ARG A 338 -23.33 3.94 -4.89
CA ARG A 338 -23.52 2.73 -5.69
C ARG A 338 -23.24 1.47 -4.88
N VAL A 339 -24.24 0.62 -4.83
CA VAL A 339 -24.16 -0.69 -4.19
C VAL A 339 -23.57 -1.69 -5.20
N ALA A 340 -22.55 -2.41 -4.79
CA ALA A 340 -22.02 -3.52 -5.58
C ALA A 340 -23.09 -4.60 -5.75
N THR A 341 -23.32 -5.04 -6.99
CA THR A 341 -24.24 -6.14 -7.30
C THR A 341 -23.52 -7.49 -7.19
N PRO A 342 -24.26 -8.63 -7.15
CA PRO A 342 -23.63 -9.95 -7.26
C PRO A 342 -22.76 -10.11 -8.51
N GLU A 343 -23.17 -9.54 -9.63
CA GLU A 343 -22.43 -9.57 -10.90
C GLU A 343 -21.13 -8.78 -10.81
N ASP A 344 -21.13 -7.63 -10.14
CA ASP A 344 -19.92 -6.86 -9.84
C ASP A 344 -18.94 -7.71 -9.00
N ILE A 345 -19.43 -8.33 -7.93
CA ILE A 345 -18.62 -9.22 -7.07
C ILE A 345 -18.00 -10.35 -7.88
N ARG A 346 -18.77 -10.95 -8.77
CA ARG A 346 -18.30 -12.01 -9.66
C ARG A 346 -17.22 -11.50 -10.62
N LEU A 347 -17.50 -10.40 -11.33
CA LEU A 347 -16.56 -9.81 -12.29
C LEU A 347 -15.25 -9.44 -11.63
N TRP A 348 -15.29 -8.71 -10.52
CA TRP A 348 -14.08 -8.25 -9.82
C TRP A 348 -13.27 -9.40 -9.22
N SER A 349 -13.94 -10.47 -8.77
CA SER A 349 -13.24 -11.65 -8.26
C SER A 349 -12.53 -12.41 -9.37
N LEU A 350 -13.27 -12.70 -10.45
CA LEU A 350 -12.74 -13.51 -11.54
C LEU A 350 -11.63 -12.78 -12.31
N SER A 351 -11.75 -11.45 -12.52
CA SER A 351 -10.67 -10.67 -13.13
C SER A 351 -9.40 -10.65 -12.27
N SER A 352 -9.53 -10.60 -10.94
CA SER A 352 -8.37 -10.69 -10.05
C SER A 352 -7.66 -12.05 -10.13
N PHE A 353 -8.43 -13.16 -10.15
CA PHE A 353 -7.85 -14.50 -10.33
C PHE A 353 -7.24 -14.67 -11.72
N ALA A 354 -7.93 -14.19 -12.77
CA ALA A 354 -7.39 -14.21 -14.13
C ALA A 354 -6.10 -13.38 -14.27
N GLY A 355 -5.99 -12.25 -13.55
CA GLY A 355 -4.78 -11.46 -13.45
C GLY A 355 -3.66 -12.11 -12.63
N GLY A 356 -3.95 -13.23 -11.94
CA GLY A 356 -2.94 -14.02 -11.22
C GLY A 356 -2.98 -13.89 -9.70
N ALA A 357 -3.95 -13.19 -9.10
CA ALA A 357 -4.09 -13.14 -7.65
C ALA A 357 -4.32 -14.55 -7.07
N ARG A 358 -3.64 -14.85 -5.95
CA ARG A 358 -3.71 -16.16 -5.28
C ARG A 358 -4.48 -16.12 -3.96
N GLY A 359 -5.08 -15.01 -3.64
CA GLY A 359 -5.93 -14.81 -2.49
C GLY A 359 -6.79 -13.59 -2.65
N MET A 360 -7.85 -13.51 -1.88
CA MET A 360 -8.80 -12.41 -1.95
C MET A 360 -9.44 -12.15 -0.60
N MET A 361 -9.50 -10.89 -0.20
CA MET A 361 -10.25 -10.48 0.98
C MET A 361 -11.22 -9.36 0.63
N ASN A 362 -12.43 -9.48 1.11
CA ASN A 362 -13.41 -8.42 0.99
C ASN A 362 -13.13 -7.31 2.01
N LEU A 363 -13.09 -6.10 1.57
CA LEU A 363 -13.29 -4.97 2.44
C LEU A 363 -14.79 -4.67 2.40
N ARG A 364 -15.60 -5.13 3.35
CA ARG A 364 -15.26 -5.93 4.53
C ARG A 364 -16.36 -6.97 4.75
N PHE A 365 -16.28 -7.77 5.85
CA PHE A 365 -17.32 -8.72 6.20
C PHE A 365 -18.65 -7.99 6.43
N ARG A 366 -18.72 -7.15 7.48
CA ARG A 366 -19.88 -6.26 7.75
C ARG A 366 -19.45 -4.80 7.77
N PRO A 367 -20.36 -3.86 7.47
CA PRO A 367 -20.06 -2.43 7.54
C PRO A 367 -19.64 -2.00 8.95
N LEU A 368 -18.89 -0.91 9.02
CA LEU A 368 -18.61 -0.25 10.29
C LEU A 368 -19.86 0.43 10.82
N LEU A 369 -20.03 0.43 12.15
CA LEU A 369 -21.16 1.06 12.84
C LEU A 369 -20.89 2.52 13.19
N ASP A 370 -19.63 2.95 13.05
CA ASP A 370 -19.17 4.29 13.41
C ASP A 370 -18.06 4.79 12.48
N GLY A 371 -17.73 6.07 12.65
CA GLY A 371 -16.63 6.72 11.95
C GLY A 371 -16.95 7.11 10.50
N PRO A 372 -15.94 7.65 9.80
CA PRO A 372 -16.12 8.20 8.45
C PRO A 372 -16.52 7.18 7.37
N LEU A 373 -16.30 5.89 7.64
CA LEU A 373 -16.70 4.79 6.75
C LEU A 373 -17.95 4.06 7.26
N PHE A 374 -18.78 4.73 8.06
CA PHE A 374 -20.05 4.18 8.52
C PHE A 374 -20.87 3.63 7.36
N GLY A 375 -21.34 2.40 7.51
CA GLY A 375 -22.22 1.72 6.55
C GLY A 375 -21.56 1.26 5.24
N ALA A 376 -20.27 1.57 5.01
CA ALA A 376 -19.60 1.25 3.75
C ALA A 376 -19.05 -0.18 3.68
N PHE A 377 -18.89 -0.67 2.46
CA PHE A 377 -18.11 -1.83 2.01
C PHE A 377 -18.56 -3.22 2.47
N GLY A 378 -19.53 -3.37 3.38
CA GLY A 378 -19.91 -4.68 3.92
C GLY A 378 -20.46 -5.64 2.85
N SER A 379 -19.93 -6.85 2.80
CA SER A 379 -20.49 -7.93 1.98
C SER A 379 -21.79 -8.45 2.59
N TYR A 380 -21.81 -8.63 3.91
CA TYR A 380 -22.99 -8.88 4.72
C TYR A 380 -23.65 -7.56 5.14
N ASP A 381 -24.86 -7.59 5.65
CA ASP A 381 -25.53 -6.39 6.14
C ASP A 381 -24.95 -5.88 7.48
N MET A 382 -25.47 -4.78 7.99
CA MET A 382 -25.01 -4.21 9.26
C MET A 382 -25.23 -5.13 10.46
N ALA A 383 -26.24 -6.00 10.41
CA ALA A 383 -26.53 -6.99 11.45
C ALA A 383 -25.74 -8.31 11.26
N GLY A 384 -25.00 -8.46 10.16
CA GLY A 384 -24.24 -9.65 9.84
C GLY A 384 -25.03 -10.73 9.08
N HIS A 385 -26.22 -10.39 8.56
CA HIS A 385 -26.98 -11.34 7.74
C HIS A 385 -26.44 -11.41 6.32
N ARG A 386 -26.67 -12.56 5.68
CA ARG A 386 -26.34 -12.78 4.28
C ARG A 386 -27.08 -11.82 3.36
N THR A 387 -26.42 -11.43 2.29
CA THR A 387 -26.95 -10.60 1.22
C THR A 387 -26.67 -11.29 -0.13
N PRO A 388 -27.35 -10.92 -1.21
CA PRO A 388 -27.01 -11.47 -2.53
C PRO A 388 -25.53 -11.32 -2.90
N ARG A 389 -24.85 -10.28 -2.40
CA ARG A 389 -23.40 -10.06 -2.58
C ARG A 389 -22.56 -11.09 -1.82
N SER A 390 -22.90 -11.34 -0.55
CA SER A 390 -22.18 -12.35 0.25
C SER A 390 -22.43 -13.75 -0.29
N ASP A 391 -23.63 -14.06 -0.81
CA ASP A 391 -23.93 -15.35 -1.42
C ASP A 391 -23.08 -15.58 -2.68
N MET A 392 -22.90 -14.53 -3.52
CA MET A 392 -22.01 -14.60 -4.67
C MET A 392 -20.55 -14.80 -4.23
N ALA A 393 -20.08 -14.03 -3.24
CA ALA A 393 -18.72 -14.18 -2.70
C ALA A 393 -18.49 -15.59 -2.14
N ALA A 394 -19.46 -16.14 -1.39
CA ALA A 394 -19.44 -17.50 -0.86
C ALA A 394 -19.38 -18.56 -1.97
N SER A 395 -20.15 -18.37 -3.05
CA SER A 395 -20.11 -19.28 -4.20
C SER A 395 -18.73 -19.33 -4.85
N ILE A 396 -18.08 -18.17 -4.97
CA ILE A 396 -16.73 -18.06 -5.54
C ILE A 396 -15.69 -18.65 -4.58
N ALA A 397 -15.80 -18.39 -3.27
CA ALA A 397 -14.91 -18.96 -2.26
C ALA A 397 -14.90 -20.50 -2.29
N ARG A 398 -16.09 -21.10 -2.30
CA ARG A 398 -16.25 -22.55 -2.42
C ARG A 398 -15.75 -23.09 -3.77
N TRP A 399 -16.04 -22.39 -4.86
CA TRP A 399 -15.54 -22.77 -6.19
C TRP A 399 -14.02 -22.76 -6.24
N ALA A 400 -13.37 -21.68 -5.80
CA ALA A 400 -11.91 -21.54 -5.85
C ALA A 400 -11.18 -22.56 -4.95
N ASN A 401 -11.79 -22.93 -3.81
CA ASN A 401 -11.22 -23.90 -2.88
C ASN A 401 -11.63 -25.36 -3.15
N ALA A 402 -12.46 -25.62 -4.19
CA ALA A 402 -12.78 -26.98 -4.56
C ALA A 402 -11.55 -27.70 -5.13
N GLN A 403 -11.31 -28.97 -4.73
CA GLN A 403 -10.15 -29.74 -5.15
C GLN A 403 -9.94 -29.77 -6.67
N LYS A 404 -11.04 -29.84 -7.45
CA LYS A 404 -11.01 -29.83 -8.92
C LYS A 404 -10.49 -28.52 -9.54
N GLN A 405 -10.38 -27.45 -8.75
CA GLN A 405 -9.86 -26.15 -9.18
C GLN A 405 -8.38 -25.93 -8.79
N ALA A 406 -7.77 -26.88 -8.08
CA ALA A 406 -6.42 -26.71 -7.54
C ALA A 406 -5.38 -26.33 -8.59
N ASP A 407 -5.43 -26.95 -9.77
CA ASP A 407 -4.48 -26.65 -10.85
C ASP A 407 -4.77 -25.30 -11.50
N LEU A 408 -6.06 -24.96 -11.71
CA LEU A 408 -6.44 -23.64 -12.22
C LEU A 408 -5.98 -22.52 -11.27
N MET A 409 -6.16 -22.71 -9.96
CA MET A 409 -5.75 -21.71 -8.97
C MET A 409 -4.21 -21.59 -8.82
N LYS A 410 -3.44 -22.54 -9.35
CA LYS A 410 -1.96 -22.47 -9.43
C LYS A 410 -1.47 -21.93 -10.78
N ALA A 411 -2.31 -21.93 -11.82
CA ALA A 411 -1.92 -21.50 -13.14
C ALA A 411 -1.51 -20.01 -13.14
N ALA A 412 -0.40 -19.68 -13.77
CA ALA A 412 0.04 -18.30 -13.95
C ALA A 412 -0.57 -17.72 -15.24
N PRO A 413 -0.91 -16.43 -15.25
CA PRO A 413 -1.23 -15.73 -16.48
C PRO A 413 -0.06 -15.84 -17.48
N VAL A 414 -0.38 -15.93 -18.76
CA VAL A 414 0.63 -15.85 -19.81
C VAL A 414 1.22 -14.45 -19.81
N THR A 415 2.54 -14.36 -19.75
CA THR A 415 3.25 -13.08 -19.85
C THR A 415 3.44 -12.70 -21.31
N GLY A 416 3.39 -11.39 -21.62
CA GLY A 416 3.63 -10.87 -22.95
C GLY A 416 5.12 -10.66 -23.25
N ASP A 417 5.44 -10.49 -24.53
CA ASP A 417 6.77 -10.08 -24.97
C ASP A 417 7.05 -8.59 -24.76
N ILE A 418 6.01 -7.82 -24.44
CA ILE A 418 6.05 -6.37 -24.28
C ILE A 418 6.12 -6.01 -22.79
N GLY A 419 7.11 -5.21 -22.42
CA GLY A 419 7.19 -4.57 -21.12
C GLY A 419 6.79 -3.09 -21.19
N ILE A 420 5.84 -2.64 -20.36
CA ILE A 420 5.53 -1.22 -20.18
C ILE A 420 6.39 -0.69 -19.04
N ILE A 421 7.31 0.21 -19.34
CA ILE A 421 8.29 0.70 -18.35
C ILE A 421 7.63 1.66 -17.35
N MET A 422 7.83 1.38 -16.07
CA MET A 422 7.62 2.30 -14.97
C MET A 422 8.98 2.79 -14.45
N ALA A 423 9.19 4.12 -14.45
CA ALA A 423 10.38 4.76 -13.94
C ALA A 423 10.01 5.69 -12.77
N PRO A 424 10.42 5.36 -11.52
CA PRO A 424 10.07 6.15 -10.34
C PRO A 424 10.48 7.61 -10.43
N GLU A 425 11.66 7.89 -10.96
CA GLU A 425 12.20 9.24 -11.09
C GLU A 425 11.39 10.08 -12.08
N ALA A 426 10.96 9.49 -13.20
CA ALA A 426 10.11 10.18 -14.18
C ALA A 426 8.74 10.51 -13.55
N GLN A 427 8.17 9.62 -12.75
CA GLN A 427 6.93 9.88 -12.02
C GLN A 427 7.10 10.97 -10.96
N GLY A 428 8.20 10.93 -10.19
CA GLY A 428 8.53 11.97 -9.21
C GLY A 428 8.67 13.35 -9.86
N PHE A 429 9.37 13.41 -10.98
CA PHE A 429 9.54 14.67 -11.73
C PHE A 429 8.22 15.15 -12.35
N ALA A 430 7.42 14.27 -12.92
CA ALA A 430 6.10 14.61 -13.44
C ALA A 430 5.16 15.17 -12.36
N PHE A 431 5.24 14.65 -11.14
CA PHE A 431 4.51 15.18 -9.99
C PHE A 431 4.88 16.65 -9.71
N LEU A 432 6.17 16.99 -9.77
CA LEU A 432 6.63 18.37 -9.59
C LEU A 432 6.20 19.28 -10.75
N LEU A 433 6.22 18.80 -11.98
CA LEU A 433 5.73 19.55 -13.15
C LEU A 433 4.23 19.82 -13.07
N ASN A 434 3.47 18.91 -12.45
CA ASN A 434 2.02 19.06 -12.25
C ASN A 434 1.66 19.74 -10.92
N TYR A 435 2.55 20.51 -10.36
CA TYR A 435 2.44 21.16 -9.06
C TYR A 435 1.08 21.85 -8.79
N ASN A 436 0.49 22.47 -9.82
CA ASN A 436 -0.80 23.15 -9.71
C ASN A 436 -2.00 22.34 -10.22
N GLY A 437 -1.81 21.05 -10.50
CA GLY A 437 -2.86 20.13 -10.96
C GLY A 437 -3.38 20.35 -12.38
N LYS A 438 -2.68 21.17 -13.21
CA LYS A 438 -3.15 21.53 -14.54
C LYS A 438 -2.72 20.54 -15.65
N PHE A 439 -1.65 19.75 -15.42
CA PHE A 439 -1.03 18.94 -16.46
C PHE A 439 -0.68 17.54 -15.97
N ASP A 440 -1.67 16.68 -15.81
CA ASP A 440 -1.42 15.26 -15.44
C ASP A 440 -1.16 14.40 -16.69
N THR A 441 -0.15 14.80 -17.47
CA THR A 441 0.25 14.08 -18.69
C THR A 441 0.85 12.71 -18.38
N TYR A 442 1.53 12.57 -17.25
CA TYR A 442 2.12 11.30 -16.84
C TYR A 442 1.05 10.21 -16.64
N SER A 443 0.06 10.48 -15.80
CA SER A 443 -1.01 9.50 -15.56
C SER A 443 -1.79 9.20 -16.84
N ALA A 444 -2.03 10.20 -17.66
CA ALA A 444 -2.72 10.02 -18.95
C ALA A 444 -1.92 9.12 -19.91
N ALA A 445 -0.60 9.30 -20.01
CA ALA A 445 0.26 8.47 -20.84
C ALA A 445 0.28 7.00 -20.33
N MET A 446 0.44 6.81 -19.01
CA MET A 446 0.49 5.47 -18.42
C MET A 446 -0.84 4.73 -18.57
N TRP A 447 -1.97 5.39 -18.29
CA TRP A 447 -3.30 4.81 -18.49
C TRP A 447 -3.58 4.51 -19.96
N GLY A 448 -3.22 5.46 -20.85
CA GLY A 448 -3.41 5.33 -22.28
C GLY A 448 -2.63 4.17 -22.89
N ALA A 449 -1.37 4.01 -22.49
CA ALA A 449 -0.53 2.91 -22.94
C ALA A 449 -1.13 1.55 -22.55
N TYR A 450 -1.47 1.36 -21.27
CA TYR A 450 -2.05 0.10 -20.82
C TYR A 450 -3.40 -0.20 -21.52
N ARG A 451 -4.29 0.80 -21.59
CA ARG A 451 -5.58 0.66 -22.25
C ARG A 451 -5.43 0.36 -23.75
N GLY A 452 -4.48 1.00 -24.42
CA GLY A 452 -4.20 0.73 -25.83
C GLY A 452 -3.84 -0.73 -26.11
N PHE A 453 -3.01 -1.34 -25.29
CA PHE A 453 -2.70 -2.77 -25.38
C PHE A 453 -3.91 -3.63 -25.02
N PHE A 454 -4.61 -3.31 -23.92
CA PHE A 454 -5.78 -4.06 -23.47
C PHE A 454 -6.90 -4.10 -24.51
N ASP A 455 -7.28 -2.95 -25.07
CA ASP A 455 -8.37 -2.84 -26.05
C ASP A 455 -8.05 -3.57 -27.38
N ASN A 456 -6.76 -3.80 -27.66
CA ASN A 456 -6.31 -4.57 -28.85
C ASN A 456 -5.96 -6.03 -28.53
N ASN A 457 -6.25 -6.53 -27.32
CA ASN A 457 -5.92 -7.90 -26.88
C ASN A 457 -4.44 -8.25 -26.98
N ILE A 458 -3.57 -7.27 -26.75
CA ILE A 458 -2.12 -7.43 -26.72
C ILE A 458 -1.68 -7.52 -25.26
N GLN A 459 -1.12 -8.67 -24.86
CA GLN A 459 -0.56 -8.80 -23.52
C GLN A 459 0.70 -7.97 -23.39
N ALA A 460 0.67 -6.99 -22.50
CA ALA A 460 1.82 -6.19 -22.10
C ALA A 460 1.90 -6.16 -20.56
N ASP A 461 3.09 -6.38 -20.02
CA ASP A 461 3.30 -6.46 -18.58
C ASP A 461 4.02 -5.21 -18.06
N TRP A 462 3.65 -4.76 -16.86
CA TRP A 462 4.38 -3.71 -16.19
C TRP A 462 5.76 -4.18 -15.74
N VAL A 463 6.80 -3.41 -16.08
CA VAL A 463 8.18 -3.66 -15.68
C VAL A 463 8.78 -2.43 -15.02
N HIS A 464 9.54 -2.65 -13.95
CA HIS A 464 10.34 -1.57 -13.38
C HIS A 464 11.53 -1.30 -14.31
N ILE A 465 11.97 -0.05 -14.41
CA ILE A 465 13.13 0.31 -15.25
C ILE A 465 14.40 -0.47 -14.89
N ASP A 466 14.50 -0.92 -13.63
CA ASP A 466 15.61 -1.77 -13.18
C ASP A 466 15.46 -3.25 -13.57
N ASP A 467 14.30 -3.69 -14.05
CA ASP A 467 13.97 -5.10 -14.33
C ASP A 467 13.53 -5.30 -15.79
N ILE A 468 14.20 -4.64 -16.74
CA ILE A 468 13.82 -4.66 -18.16
C ILE A 468 14.24 -5.94 -18.91
N GLU A 469 15.05 -6.77 -18.29
CA GLU A 469 15.58 -8.00 -18.89
C GLU A 469 14.45 -9.02 -19.16
N GLY A 470 14.66 -9.90 -20.13
CA GLY A 470 13.72 -10.97 -20.48
C GLY A 470 12.49 -10.51 -21.29
N ARG A 471 12.50 -9.27 -21.80
CA ARG A 471 11.52 -8.76 -22.76
C ARG A 471 12.18 -8.54 -24.12
N ASN A 472 11.40 -8.69 -25.19
CA ASN A 472 11.85 -8.42 -26.55
C ASN A 472 11.51 -7.00 -26.99
N ILE A 473 10.40 -6.44 -26.46
CA ILE A 473 9.91 -5.12 -26.78
C ILE A 473 9.68 -4.36 -25.46
N LEU A 474 10.14 -3.13 -25.39
CA LEU A 474 9.86 -2.21 -24.30
C LEU A 474 9.08 -1.01 -24.83
N TYR A 475 7.98 -0.69 -24.16
CA TYR A 475 7.22 0.52 -24.40
C TYR A 475 7.40 1.47 -23.22
N PHE A 476 7.89 2.69 -23.51
CA PHE A 476 8.17 3.69 -22.47
C PHE A 476 7.23 4.89 -22.63
N PRO A 477 6.10 4.92 -21.89
CA PRO A 477 5.05 5.91 -22.09
C PRO A 477 5.46 7.34 -21.73
N TYR A 478 6.36 7.50 -20.74
CA TYR A 478 6.76 8.83 -20.28
C TYR A 478 8.26 8.86 -19.96
N PRO A 479 9.11 8.89 -20.98
CA PRO A 479 10.58 8.78 -20.84
C PRO A 479 11.28 10.11 -20.52
N ILE A 480 10.57 11.11 -20.04
CA ILE A 480 11.00 12.51 -19.98
C ILE A 480 12.25 12.74 -19.12
N MET A 481 12.41 11.94 -18.04
CA MET A 481 13.56 12.00 -17.14
C MET A 481 14.20 10.61 -17.05
N LEU A 482 15.51 10.55 -17.26
CA LEU A 482 16.32 9.35 -17.10
C LEU A 482 17.56 9.67 -16.26
N LEU A 483 17.92 8.74 -15.39
CA LEU A 483 19.22 8.76 -14.74
C LEU A 483 20.27 8.16 -15.67
N PRO A 484 21.57 8.52 -15.52
CA PRO A 484 22.62 8.04 -16.42
C PRO A 484 22.72 6.50 -16.49
N ASP A 485 22.60 5.82 -15.37
CA ASP A 485 22.61 4.35 -15.27
C ASP A 485 21.39 3.70 -15.94
N GLN A 486 20.22 4.32 -15.84
CA GLN A 486 19.01 3.89 -16.53
C GLN A 486 19.14 4.06 -18.04
N ALA A 487 19.68 5.19 -18.49
CA ALA A 487 19.92 5.46 -19.90
C ALA A 487 20.95 4.48 -20.49
N GLU A 488 22.04 4.19 -19.76
CA GLU A 488 23.04 3.20 -20.15
C GLU A 488 22.42 1.79 -20.23
N LYS A 489 21.64 1.40 -19.24
CA LYS A 489 20.95 0.10 -19.20
C LYS A 489 20.05 -0.10 -20.41
N ILE A 490 19.19 0.87 -20.72
CA ILE A 490 18.29 0.84 -21.87
C ILE A 490 19.12 0.78 -23.18
N THR A 491 20.16 1.59 -23.29
CA THR A 491 21.04 1.62 -24.47
C THR A 491 21.71 0.25 -24.71
N ASN A 492 22.22 -0.37 -23.65
CA ASN A 492 22.85 -1.69 -23.75
C ASN A 492 21.82 -2.78 -24.11
N TRP A 493 20.60 -2.69 -23.57
CA TRP A 493 19.52 -3.61 -23.92
C TRP A 493 19.11 -3.48 -25.41
N VAL A 494 19.02 -2.25 -25.94
CA VAL A 494 18.75 -2.01 -27.38
C VAL A 494 19.89 -2.54 -28.24
N ARG A 495 21.16 -2.28 -27.86
CA ARG A 495 22.34 -2.83 -28.59
C ARG A 495 22.36 -4.35 -28.60
N ALA A 496 21.81 -5.00 -27.61
CA ALA A 496 21.66 -6.45 -27.54
C ALA A 496 20.52 -7.00 -28.42
N GLY A 497 19.78 -6.14 -29.14
CA GLY A 497 18.74 -6.53 -30.10
C GLY A 497 17.30 -6.27 -29.61
N GLY A 498 17.11 -5.64 -28.45
CA GLY A 498 15.80 -5.26 -27.96
C GLY A 498 15.19 -4.10 -28.77
N VAL A 499 13.87 -4.08 -28.88
CA VAL A 499 13.10 -3.03 -29.57
C VAL A 499 12.50 -2.08 -28.55
N LEU A 500 12.97 -0.82 -28.52
CA LEU A 500 12.44 0.24 -27.66
C LEU A 500 11.47 1.12 -28.45
N ILE A 501 10.25 1.27 -27.92
CA ILE A 501 9.24 2.23 -28.39
C ILE A 501 9.08 3.28 -27.30
N CYS A 502 9.44 4.51 -27.58
CA CYS A 502 9.30 5.64 -26.66
C CYS A 502 8.23 6.61 -27.15
N GLU A 503 7.51 7.20 -26.22
CA GLU A 503 6.79 8.44 -26.44
C GLU A 503 7.75 9.63 -26.54
N ALA A 504 7.22 10.85 -26.74
CA ALA A 504 8.04 12.05 -26.98
C ALA A 504 8.98 12.41 -25.81
N CYS A 505 10.07 13.09 -26.16
CA CYS A 505 11.04 13.69 -25.22
C CYS A 505 11.85 12.71 -24.36
N PRO A 506 12.38 11.58 -24.90
CA PRO A 506 13.17 10.64 -24.12
C PRO A 506 14.43 11.30 -23.57
N GLY A 507 14.65 11.18 -22.24
CA GLY A 507 15.83 11.71 -21.59
C GLY A 507 16.03 13.22 -21.72
N TYR A 508 14.95 14.01 -21.78
CA TYR A 508 15.04 15.46 -21.82
C TYR A 508 15.64 16.05 -20.55
N PHE A 509 15.40 15.39 -19.44
CA PHE A 509 15.91 15.77 -18.13
C PHE A 509 16.72 14.64 -17.52
N GLY A 510 17.80 15.01 -16.88
CA GLY A 510 18.65 14.14 -16.09
C GLY A 510 18.47 14.35 -14.59
N PRO A 511 19.47 13.93 -13.79
CA PRO A 511 19.42 14.05 -12.34
C PRO A 511 19.05 15.46 -11.86
N GLY A 512 18.18 15.51 -10.83
CA GLY A 512 17.69 16.76 -10.27
C GLY A 512 16.72 17.53 -11.16
N GLY A 513 16.17 16.92 -12.21
CA GLY A 513 15.22 17.58 -13.12
C GLY A 513 15.88 18.63 -14.02
N ARG A 514 17.15 18.45 -14.36
CA ARG A 514 17.90 19.36 -15.22
C ARG A 514 17.85 18.97 -16.67
N ALA A 515 17.55 19.91 -17.53
CA ALA A 515 17.73 19.74 -18.97
C ALA A 515 19.22 19.81 -19.34
N GLY A 516 19.64 18.93 -20.24
CA GLY A 516 20.99 19.00 -20.82
C GLY A 516 21.12 20.13 -21.85
N THR A 517 22.35 20.47 -22.19
CA THR A 517 22.67 21.44 -23.26
C THR A 517 22.48 20.83 -24.66
N LYS A 518 22.43 19.52 -24.75
CA LYS A 518 22.05 18.75 -25.95
C LYS A 518 20.86 17.88 -25.61
N GLN A 519 19.97 17.65 -26.56
CA GLN A 519 18.78 16.83 -26.35
C GLN A 519 18.78 15.66 -27.34
N PRO A 520 18.46 14.45 -26.89
CA PRO A 520 18.30 14.03 -25.49
C PRO A 520 19.62 14.14 -24.71
N ASN A 521 19.51 14.14 -23.37
CA ASN A 521 20.67 14.23 -22.45
C ASN A 521 21.62 13.05 -22.58
#